data_2cee42daa408938482c51c950c3cf852
#
_entry.id   2cee42daa408938482c51c950c3cf852
#
_cell.length_a   1.000
_cell.length_b   1.000
_cell.length_c   1.000
_cell.angle_alpha   90.00
_cell.angle_beta   90.00
_cell.angle_gamma   90.00
#
_symmetry.space_group_name_H-M   'P 1'
#
loop_
_entity.id
_entity.type
_entity.pdbx_description
1 polymer ?
#
loop_
_entity_poly.entity_id
_entity_poly.type
_entity_poly.pdbx_seq_one_letter_code
_entity_poly.pdbx_strand_id
1 'polypeptide(L)'
;GTTNFILTMMIEKGMSFDEALKIAQEKGYAEKDPTADVEGHDACRKVCILASLAFGKHVYPNQVETEGITNITLEDVSYIENAGGVIKLLGQIKYINDNEIAAFVSPAVVYNGSQLASVKDVFNAILVRGDAVGDVCFYGPGAGKLPTASAVVADIIDCAKHSERKKIF
;
A
#
# COMPACT_ATOMS: atom_id res chain seq x y z
N GLY A 1 -6.04 1.12 0.39
CA GLY A 1 -7.37 1.62 0.81
C GLY A 1 -8.04 0.69 1.79
N THR A 2 -8.48 -0.50 1.36
CA THR A 2 -9.24 -1.47 2.15
C THR A 2 -8.55 -1.85 3.46
N THR A 3 -7.30 -2.29 3.40
CA THR A 3 -6.54 -2.70 4.59
C THR A 3 -6.29 -1.53 5.54
N ASN A 4 -6.00 -0.35 5.01
CA ASN A 4 -5.82 0.84 5.85
C ASN A 4 -7.12 1.25 6.55
N PHE A 5 -8.27 1.14 5.88
CA PHE A 5 -9.57 1.38 6.50
C PHE A 5 -9.84 0.40 7.64
N ILE A 6 -9.63 -0.91 7.42
CA ILE A 6 -9.81 -1.95 8.45
C ILE A 6 -8.92 -1.66 9.66
N LEU A 7 -7.63 -1.44 9.45
CA LEU A 7 -6.70 -1.12 10.54
C LEU A 7 -7.06 0.19 11.25
N THR A 8 -7.54 1.20 10.53
CA THR A 8 -8.02 2.46 11.15
C THR A 8 -9.21 2.19 12.07
N MET A 9 -10.18 1.35 11.66
CA MET A 9 -11.32 0.99 12.48
C MET A 9 -10.92 0.19 13.73
N MET A 10 -9.96 -0.73 13.59
CA MET A 10 -9.41 -1.47 14.74
C MET A 10 -8.75 -0.52 15.75
N ILE A 11 -7.92 0.40 15.27
CA ILE A 11 -7.18 1.35 16.10
C ILE A 11 -8.12 2.39 16.74
N GLU A 12 -8.93 3.09 15.95
CA GLU A 12 -9.70 4.25 16.46
C GLU A 12 -11.02 3.86 17.15
N LYS A 13 -11.58 2.70 16.83
CA LYS A 13 -12.89 2.25 17.34
C LYS A 13 -12.80 1.02 18.23
N GLY A 14 -11.63 0.41 18.37
CA GLY A 14 -11.44 -0.82 19.13
C GLY A 14 -12.22 -2.01 18.55
N MET A 15 -12.50 -2.01 17.26
CA MET A 15 -13.23 -3.08 16.58
C MET A 15 -12.31 -4.25 16.30
N SER A 16 -12.85 -5.46 16.37
CA SER A 16 -12.15 -6.65 15.87
C SER A 16 -11.94 -6.57 14.35
N PHE A 17 -11.00 -7.37 13.83
CA PHE A 17 -10.78 -7.46 12.40
C PHE A 17 -12.06 -7.79 11.62
N ASP A 18 -12.83 -8.78 12.10
CA ASP A 18 -14.06 -9.23 11.43
C ASP A 18 -15.15 -8.15 11.40
N GLU A 19 -15.31 -7.39 12.49
CA GLU A 19 -16.26 -6.28 12.55
C GLU A 19 -15.85 -5.15 11.59
N ALA A 20 -14.58 -4.80 11.58
CA ALA A 20 -14.05 -3.77 10.69
C ALA A 20 -14.15 -4.18 9.21
N LEU A 21 -13.86 -5.45 8.89
CA LEU A 21 -14.02 -6.01 7.54
C LEU A 21 -15.47 -5.96 7.09
N LYS A 22 -16.42 -6.35 7.94
CA LYS A 22 -17.86 -6.30 7.62
C LYS A 22 -18.30 -4.87 7.26
N ILE A 23 -17.88 -3.88 8.03
CA ILE A 23 -18.17 -2.48 7.74
C ILE A 23 -17.53 -2.04 6.42
N ALA A 24 -16.30 -2.47 6.13
CA ALA A 24 -15.65 -2.21 4.85
C ALA A 24 -16.45 -2.78 3.67
N GLN A 25 -17.00 -3.98 3.82
CA GLN A 25 -17.86 -4.62 2.81
C GLN A 25 -19.19 -3.87 2.64
N GLU A 26 -19.86 -3.50 3.73
CA GLU A 26 -21.11 -2.73 3.70
C GLU A 26 -20.95 -1.36 3.03
N LYS A 27 -19.78 -0.74 3.18
CA LYS A 27 -19.42 0.54 2.53
C LYS A 27 -18.91 0.38 1.09
N GLY A 28 -18.72 -0.84 0.61
CA GLY A 28 -18.18 -1.12 -0.71
C GLY A 28 -16.67 -0.85 -0.84
N TYR A 29 -15.93 -0.79 0.27
CA TYR A 29 -14.47 -0.66 0.30
C TYR A 29 -13.77 -2.01 0.19
N ALA A 30 -14.45 -3.10 0.58
CA ALA A 30 -14.01 -4.47 0.38
C ALA A 30 -15.06 -5.23 -0.44
N GLU A 31 -14.60 -6.11 -1.32
CA GLU A 31 -15.46 -7.03 -2.04
C GLU A 31 -15.95 -8.17 -1.13
N LYS A 32 -16.90 -8.98 -1.64
CA LYS A 32 -17.41 -10.16 -0.92
C LYS A 32 -16.28 -11.17 -0.62
N ASP A 33 -15.34 -11.34 -1.55
CA ASP A 33 -14.09 -12.04 -1.33
C ASP A 33 -12.96 -11.01 -1.17
N PRO A 34 -12.56 -10.67 0.06
CA PRO A 34 -11.57 -9.65 0.34
C PRO A 34 -10.13 -10.18 0.31
N THR A 35 -9.91 -11.45 -0.02
CA THR A 35 -8.61 -12.15 0.10
C THR A 35 -7.48 -11.36 -0.56
N ALA A 36 -7.69 -10.83 -1.76
CA ALA A 36 -6.66 -10.07 -2.47
C ALA A 36 -6.16 -8.85 -1.66
N ASP A 37 -7.05 -8.21 -0.91
CA ASP A 37 -6.70 -7.06 -0.08
C ASP A 37 -6.09 -7.52 1.26
N VAL A 38 -6.82 -8.34 2.03
CA VAL A 38 -6.47 -8.64 3.42
C VAL A 38 -5.24 -9.55 3.54
N GLU A 39 -4.97 -10.40 2.55
CA GLU A 39 -3.74 -11.21 2.47
C GLU A 39 -2.56 -10.47 1.79
N GLY A 40 -2.75 -9.21 1.40
CA GLY A 40 -1.69 -8.37 0.85
C GLY A 40 -1.35 -8.61 -0.62
N HIS A 41 -2.11 -9.44 -1.34
CA HIS A 41 -1.82 -9.78 -2.75
C HIS A 41 -1.93 -8.56 -3.68
N ASP A 42 -2.89 -7.66 -3.45
CA ASP A 42 -3.00 -6.41 -4.19
C ASP A 42 -1.79 -5.50 -3.93
N ALA A 43 -1.39 -5.36 -2.67
CA ALA A 43 -0.19 -4.61 -2.30
C ALA A 43 1.08 -5.21 -2.93
N CYS A 44 1.19 -6.54 -2.97
CA CYS A 44 2.30 -7.25 -3.64
C CYS A 44 2.38 -6.87 -5.13
N ARG A 45 1.27 -6.90 -5.87
CA ARG A 45 1.24 -6.52 -7.29
C ARG A 45 1.67 -5.06 -7.49
N LYS A 46 1.24 -4.16 -6.61
CA LYS A 46 1.66 -2.74 -6.64
C LYS A 46 3.15 -2.58 -6.36
N VAL A 47 3.69 -3.32 -5.40
CA VAL A 47 5.14 -3.38 -5.12
C VAL A 47 5.92 -3.85 -6.35
N CYS A 48 5.46 -4.91 -7.03
CA CYS A 48 6.10 -5.40 -8.25
C CYS A 48 6.17 -4.33 -9.33
N ILE A 49 5.06 -3.60 -9.56
CA ILE A 49 5.00 -2.52 -10.56
C ILE A 49 5.97 -1.40 -10.18
N LEU A 50 5.93 -0.91 -8.94
CA LEU A 50 6.76 0.19 -8.47
C LEU A 50 8.25 -0.18 -8.48
N ALA A 51 8.60 -1.41 -8.07
CA ALA A 51 9.96 -1.91 -8.12
C ALA A 51 10.49 -1.99 -9.56
N SER A 52 9.65 -2.51 -10.47
CA SER A 52 10.03 -2.61 -11.90
C SER A 52 10.27 -1.23 -12.51
N LEU A 53 9.43 -0.26 -12.20
CA LEU A 53 9.59 1.13 -12.68
C LEU A 53 10.82 1.82 -12.08
N ALA A 54 11.06 1.64 -10.79
CA ALA A 54 12.18 2.32 -10.09
C ALA A 54 13.55 1.78 -10.49
N PHE A 55 13.65 0.47 -10.76
CA PHE A 55 14.95 -0.19 -10.99
C PHE A 55 15.12 -0.74 -12.41
N GLY A 56 14.14 -0.56 -13.30
CA GLY A 56 14.23 -0.96 -14.71
C GLY A 56 14.36 -2.47 -14.94
N LYS A 57 13.96 -3.28 -13.96
CA LYS A 57 13.98 -4.75 -14.03
C LYS A 57 12.61 -5.30 -13.65
N HIS A 58 12.13 -6.30 -14.39
CA HIS A 58 10.83 -6.88 -14.07
C HIS A 58 10.87 -7.65 -12.74
N VAL A 59 9.94 -7.34 -11.85
CA VAL A 59 9.76 -8.01 -10.55
C VAL A 59 8.43 -8.76 -10.56
N TYR A 60 8.46 -10.04 -10.22
CA TYR A 60 7.30 -10.92 -10.23
C TYR A 60 6.75 -11.15 -8.82
N PRO A 61 5.43 -11.38 -8.65
CA PRO A 61 4.81 -11.60 -7.35
C PRO A 61 5.41 -12.74 -6.53
N ASN A 62 5.89 -13.80 -7.17
CA ASN A 62 6.55 -14.92 -6.48
C ASN A 62 7.96 -14.60 -5.94
N GLN A 63 8.48 -13.42 -6.23
CA GLN A 63 9.75 -12.90 -5.70
C GLN A 63 9.54 -11.95 -4.51
N VAL A 64 8.29 -11.62 -4.19
CA VAL A 64 7.93 -10.68 -3.13
C VAL A 64 7.29 -11.45 -1.98
N GLU A 65 8.00 -11.52 -0.86
CA GLU A 65 7.43 -12.08 0.36
C GLU A 65 6.25 -11.23 0.82
N THR A 66 5.11 -11.89 1.09
CA THR A 66 3.85 -11.19 1.32
C THR A 66 3.12 -11.77 2.51
N GLU A 67 2.85 -10.92 3.49
CA GLU A 67 2.02 -11.19 4.66
C GLU A 67 0.88 -10.17 4.74
N GLY A 68 -0.34 -10.67 4.99
CA GLY A 68 -1.55 -9.86 5.12
C GLY A 68 -1.81 -9.37 6.55
N ILE A 69 -3.03 -8.88 6.78
CA ILE A 69 -3.44 -8.30 8.08
C ILE A 69 -4.41 -9.19 8.86
N THR A 70 -4.76 -10.36 8.36
CA THR A 70 -5.78 -11.25 8.95
C THR A 70 -5.42 -11.75 10.34
N ASN A 71 -4.14 -11.80 10.68
CA ASN A 71 -3.66 -12.24 11.99
C ASN A 71 -3.47 -11.10 13.00
N ILE A 72 -3.74 -9.86 12.63
CA ILE A 72 -3.61 -8.70 13.53
C ILE A 72 -4.75 -8.71 14.55
N THR A 73 -4.39 -8.65 15.81
CA THR A 73 -5.31 -8.65 16.94
C THR A 73 -5.46 -7.26 17.60
N LEU A 74 -6.48 -7.08 18.43
CA LEU A 74 -6.60 -5.86 19.26
C LEU A 74 -5.50 -5.76 20.32
N GLU A 75 -4.94 -6.88 20.72
CA GLU A 75 -3.80 -6.90 21.64
C GLU A 75 -2.56 -6.30 20.96
N ASP A 76 -2.28 -6.68 19.70
CA ASP A 76 -1.20 -6.09 18.89
C ASP A 76 -1.40 -4.57 18.73
N VAL A 77 -2.61 -4.15 18.43
CA VAL A 77 -2.97 -2.72 18.32
C VAL A 77 -2.62 -2.00 19.62
N SER A 78 -3.08 -2.52 20.77
CA SER A 78 -2.83 -1.92 22.09
C SER A 78 -1.34 -1.83 22.43
N TYR A 79 -0.56 -2.87 22.15
CA TYR A 79 0.90 -2.87 22.36
C TYR A 79 1.57 -1.77 21.55
N ILE A 80 1.20 -1.63 20.30
CA ILE A 80 1.83 -0.69 19.37
C ILE A 80 1.43 0.75 19.67
N GLU A 81 0.18 0.99 20.06
CA GLU A 81 -0.26 2.31 20.52
C GLU A 81 0.51 2.75 21.77
N ASN A 82 0.70 1.86 22.74
CA ASN A 82 1.51 2.12 23.94
C ASN A 82 2.98 2.41 23.61
N ALA A 83 3.49 1.86 22.50
CA ALA A 83 4.83 2.15 22.00
C ALA A 83 4.90 3.45 21.15
N GLY A 84 3.80 4.18 21.00
CA GLY A 84 3.74 5.43 20.24
C GLY A 84 3.72 5.22 18.71
N GLY A 85 3.14 4.14 18.24
CA GLY A 85 3.02 3.77 16.83
C GLY A 85 1.61 3.39 16.42
N VAL A 86 1.47 3.07 15.13
CA VAL A 86 0.27 2.50 14.52
C VAL A 86 0.68 1.32 13.62
N ILE A 87 -0.25 0.41 13.37
CA ILE A 87 -0.03 -0.70 12.42
C ILE A 87 -0.47 -0.26 11.03
N LYS A 88 0.37 -0.52 10.03
CA LYS A 88 0.06 -0.34 8.61
C LYS A 88 0.48 -1.57 7.82
N LEU A 89 -0.27 -1.92 6.78
CA LEU A 89 0.24 -2.84 5.76
C LEU A 89 1.14 -2.05 4.82
N LEU A 90 2.43 -2.34 4.83
CA LEU A 90 3.43 -1.66 4.01
C LEU A 90 3.98 -2.58 2.93
N GLY A 91 3.92 -2.11 1.68
CA GLY A 91 4.80 -2.61 0.63
C GLY A 91 6.12 -1.84 0.68
N GLN A 92 7.22 -2.54 0.81
CA GLN A 92 8.55 -1.93 0.94
C GLN A 92 9.47 -2.43 -0.16
N ILE A 93 10.22 -1.50 -0.74
CA ILE A 93 11.24 -1.77 -1.74
C ILE A 93 12.51 -1.09 -1.26
N LYS A 94 13.60 -1.86 -1.14
CA LYS A 94 14.90 -1.36 -0.69
C LYS A 94 15.96 -1.70 -1.72
N TYR A 95 16.73 -0.69 -2.13
CA TYR A 95 17.94 -0.89 -2.89
C TYR A 95 19.00 -1.53 -1.99
N ILE A 96 19.62 -2.60 -2.44
CA ILE A 96 20.72 -3.27 -1.77
C ILE A 96 22.03 -2.97 -2.51
N ASN A 97 22.05 -3.24 -3.81
CA ASN A 97 23.16 -2.94 -4.71
C ASN A 97 22.68 -2.98 -6.18
N ASP A 98 23.56 -2.73 -7.14
CA ASP A 98 23.23 -2.64 -8.58
C ASP A 98 22.54 -3.89 -9.16
N ASN A 99 22.67 -5.03 -8.49
CA ASN A 99 22.09 -6.29 -8.94
C ASN A 99 20.89 -6.77 -8.09
N GLU A 100 20.73 -6.21 -6.90
CA GLU A 100 19.79 -6.73 -5.89
C GLU A 100 18.93 -5.63 -5.28
N ILE A 101 17.65 -5.92 -5.17
CA ILE A 101 16.68 -5.17 -4.38
C ILE A 101 16.00 -6.14 -3.41
N ALA A 102 15.56 -5.64 -2.26
CA ALA A 102 14.63 -6.36 -1.40
C ALA A 102 13.23 -5.76 -1.61
N ALA A 103 12.23 -6.63 -1.82
CA ALA A 103 10.84 -6.23 -1.95
C ALA A 103 9.96 -7.17 -1.11
N PHE A 104 9.10 -6.60 -0.26
CA PHE A 104 8.21 -7.37 0.61
C PHE A 104 6.97 -6.56 1.00
N VAL A 105 5.92 -7.27 1.40
CA VAL A 105 4.67 -6.71 1.91
C VAL A 105 4.40 -7.34 3.27
N SER A 106 4.24 -6.53 4.30
CA SER A 106 3.91 -7.02 5.64
C SER A 106 3.24 -5.96 6.50
N PRO A 107 2.50 -6.37 7.54
CA PRO A 107 2.16 -5.46 8.62
C PRO A 107 3.45 -4.87 9.24
N ALA A 108 3.42 -3.60 9.53
CA ALA A 108 4.58 -2.90 10.08
C ALA A 108 4.15 -1.87 11.12
N VAL A 109 4.99 -1.69 12.13
CA VAL A 109 4.86 -0.59 13.09
C VAL A 109 5.36 0.69 12.44
N VAL A 110 4.51 1.70 12.41
CA VAL A 110 4.83 3.04 11.93
C VAL A 110 4.71 4.01 13.10
N TYR A 111 5.81 4.61 13.52
CA TYR A 111 5.82 5.56 14.64
C TYR A 111 5.10 6.86 14.29
N ASN A 112 4.42 7.46 15.27
CA ASN A 112 3.54 8.63 15.12
C ASN A 112 4.21 9.87 14.50
N GLY A 113 5.53 9.97 14.51
CA GLY A 113 6.29 11.03 13.81
C GLY A 113 6.45 10.81 12.30
N SER A 114 6.08 9.64 11.77
CA SER A 114 6.16 9.35 10.34
C SER A 114 4.98 9.92 9.58
N GLN A 115 5.21 10.42 8.36
CA GLN A 115 4.15 10.84 7.43
C GLN A 115 3.16 9.70 7.13
N LEU A 116 3.63 8.46 7.08
CA LEU A 116 2.77 7.29 6.82
C LEU A 116 1.82 6.98 7.98
N ALA A 117 2.14 7.36 9.21
CA ALA A 117 1.27 7.14 10.36
C ALA A 117 -0.05 7.91 10.26
N SER A 118 -0.02 9.10 9.66
CA SER A 118 -1.19 9.98 9.49
C SER A 118 -2.15 9.57 8.39
N VAL A 119 -1.77 8.59 7.56
CA VAL A 119 -2.62 8.09 6.45
C VAL A 119 -3.73 7.21 7.02
N LYS A 120 -4.98 7.67 6.94
CA LYS A 120 -6.15 6.99 7.53
C LYS A 120 -7.20 6.64 6.49
N ASP A 121 -8.13 5.81 6.90
CA ASP A 121 -9.31 5.40 6.12
C ASP A 121 -8.95 4.86 4.73
N VAL A 122 -9.58 5.41 3.69
CA VAL A 122 -9.41 5.00 2.29
C VAL A 122 -8.25 5.70 1.58
N PHE A 123 -7.51 6.55 2.29
CA PHE A 123 -6.34 7.21 1.72
C PHE A 123 -5.14 6.28 1.62
N ASN A 124 -4.28 6.57 0.66
CA ASN A 124 -3.05 5.85 0.39
C ASN A 124 -1.88 6.84 0.35
N ALA A 125 -0.69 6.35 0.63
CA ALA A 125 0.53 7.10 0.45
C ALA A 125 1.64 6.24 -0.12
N ILE A 126 2.54 6.88 -0.86
CA ILE A 126 3.81 6.31 -1.32
C ILE A 126 4.90 7.24 -0.82
N LEU A 127 5.78 6.71 0.03
CA LEU A 127 6.97 7.42 0.50
C LEU A 127 8.17 6.97 -0.32
N VAL A 128 8.81 7.92 -0.97
CA VAL A 128 10.05 7.70 -1.74
C VAL A 128 11.18 8.40 -1.02
N ARG A 129 12.24 7.67 -0.69
CA ARG A 129 13.46 8.23 -0.12
C ARG A 129 14.54 8.30 -1.18
N GLY A 130 14.89 9.51 -1.60
CA GLY A 130 15.98 9.79 -2.53
C GLY A 130 17.21 10.32 -1.80
N ASP A 131 18.38 10.03 -2.32
CA ASP A 131 19.65 10.47 -1.79
C ASP A 131 19.83 12.00 -1.82
N ALA A 132 19.37 12.65 -2.89
CA ALA A 132 19.49 14.09 -3.08
C ALA A 132 18.27 14.88 -2.56
N VAL A 133 17.03 14.33 -2.67
CA VAL A 133 15.80 15.05 -2.34
C VAL A 133 15.27 14.71 -0.95
N GLY A 134 15.78 13.62 -0.34
CA GLY A 134 15.27 13.12 0.93
C GLY A 134 13.90 12.42 0.77
N ASP A 135 13.05 12.56 1.77
CA ASP A 135 11.74 11.90 1.80
C ASP A 135 10.68 12.73 1.05
N VAL A 136 10.09 12.13 0.02
CA VAL A 136 8.95 12.67 -0.74
C VAL A 136 7.75 11.76 -0.54
N CYS A 137 6.62 12.31 -0.11
CA CYS A 137 5.40 11.58 0.13
C CYS A 137 4.32 11.98 -0.88
N PHE A 138 3.81 11.01 -1.62
CA PHE A 138 2.62 11.15 -2.46
C PHE A 138 1.43 10.65 -1.66
N TYR A 139 0.42 11.50 -1.47
CA TYR A 139 -0.75 11.22 -0.65
C TYR A 139 -2.03 11.52 -1.42
N GLY A 140 -3.01 10.62 -1.36
CA GLY A 140 -4.30 10.84 -2.00
C GLY A 140 -5.23 9.62 -1.96
N PRO A 141 -6.45 9.73 -2.52
CA PRO A 141 -7.35 8.60 -2.67
C PRO A 141 -6.78 7.63 -3.72
N GLY A 142 -6.59 6.35 -3.32
CA GLY A 142 -6.05 5.31 -4.20
C GLY A 142 -7.11 4.61 -5.04
N ALA A 143 -8.39 4.74 -4.67
CA ALA A 143 -9.51 4.10 -5.34
C ALA A 143 -10.68 5.08 -5.49
N GLY A 144 -11.66 4.72 -6.33
CA GLY A 144 -12.86 5.50 -6.59
C GLY A 144 -13.02 5.85 -8.06
N LYS A 145 -14.25 6.13 -8.46
CA LYS A 145 -14.64 6.35 -9.86
C LYS A 145 -13.80 7.44 -10.54
N LEU A 146 -13.72 8.61 -9.93
CA LEU A 146 -13.01 9.76 -10.51
C LEU A 146 -11.48 9.63 -10.42
N PRO A 147 -10.86 9.26 -9.30
CA PRO A 147 -9.42 9.04 -9.24
C PRO A 147 -8.93 7.99 -10.24
N THR A 148 -9.63 6.87 -10.36
CA THR A 148 -9.29 5.81 -11.33
C THR A 148 -9.43 6.31 -12.77
N ALA A 149 -10.54 6.96 -13.11
CA ALA A 149 -10.77 7.52 -14.45
C ALA A 149 -9.70 8.56 -14.81
N SER A 150 -9.31 9.42 -13.87
CA SER A 150 -8.27 10.42 -14.08
C SER A 150 -6.91 9.78 -14.42
N ALA A 151 -6.52 8.74 -13.70
CA ALA A 151 -5.27 8.01 -13.95
C ALA A 151 -5.27 7.34 -15.32
N VAL A 152 -6.36 6.61 -15.66
CA VAL A 152 -6.49 5.94 -16.96
C VAL A 152 -6.44 6.94 -18.12
N VAL A 153 -7.14 8.05 -18.02
CA VAL A 153 -7.14 9.09 -19.06
C VAL A 153 -5.76 9.73 -19.21
N ALA A 154 -5.05 9.96 -18.08
CA ALA A 154 -3.69 10.49 -18.12
C ALA A 154 -2.75 9.55 -18.87
N ASP A 155 -2.83 8.25 -18.61
CA ASP A 155 -2.02 7.23 -19.30
C ASP A 155 -2.36 7.15 -20.80
N ILE A 156 -3.65 7.22 -21.16
CA ILE A 156 -4.07 7.26 -22.57
C ILE A 156 -3.48 8.49 -23.28
N ILE A 157 -3.52 9.65 -22.65
CA ILE A 157 -2.95 10.90 -23.20
C ILE A 157 -1.42 10.77 -23.34
N ASP A 158 -0.74 10.19 -22.35
CA ASP A 158 0.72 9.99 -22.43
C ASP A 158 1.08 9.03 -23.58
N CYS A 159 0.38 7.92 -23.70
CA CYS A 159 0.55 6.98 -24.81
C CYS A 159 0.32 7.64 -26.17
N ALA A 160 -0.72 8.46 -26.32
CA ALA A 160 -1.03 9.15 -27.56
C ALA A 160 0.05 10.19 -27.95
N LYS A 161 0.59 10.90 -26.96
CA LYS A 161 1.67 11.89 -27.17
C LYS A 161 3.02 11.25 -27.45
N HIS A 162 3.25 10.04 -27.01
CA HIS A 162 4.52 9.34 -27.09
C HIS A 162 4.41 7.99 -27.80
N SER A 163 3.62 7.93 -28.86
CA SER A 163 3.37 6.70 -29.64
C SER A 163 4.64 6.06 -30.24
N GLU A 164 5.69 6.86 -30.46
CA GLU A 164 6.98 6.40 -30.97
C GLU A 164 7.93 5.83 -29.88
N ARG A 165 7.58 5.94 -28.60
CA ARG A 165 8.41 5.36 -27.53
C ARG A 165 8.41 3.85 -27.59
N LYS A 166 9.59 3.25 -27.79
CA LYS A 166 9.80 1.81 -27.62
C LYS A 166 9.57 1.45 -26.15
N LYS A 167 8.81 0.38 -25.90
CA LYS A 167 8.69 -0.20 -24.54
C LYS A 167 10.07 -0.61 -24.05
N ILE A 168 10.47 -0.13 -22.88
CA ILE A 168 11.72 -0.48 -22.21
C ILE A 168 11.37 -1.45 -21.08
N PHE A 169 10.82 -2.61 -21.44
CA PHE A 169 10.63 -3.72 -20.50
C PHE A 169 11.13 -4.99 -21.12
#